data_3f0f208bfa83e79d5ffd7bc163ae68ef
#
_entry.id   3f0f208bfa83e79d5ffd7bc163ae68ef
#
_cell.length_a   1.000
_cell.length_b   1.000
_cell.length_c   1.000
_cell.angle_alpha   90.00
_cell.angle_beta   90.00
_cell.angle_gamma   90.00
#
_symmetry.space_group_name_H-M   'P 1'
#
loop_
_entity.id
_entity.type
_entity.pdbx_description
1 polymer ?
#
loop_
_entity_poly.entity_id
_entity_poly.type
_entity_poly.pdbx_seq_one_letter_code
_entity_poly.pdbx_strand_id
1 'polypeptide(L)'
;MEYSIIHLSDLHRIKPENIECIMSSFEIEKARYAEMGLPPVQLIVVSGDIVDGSKEKDAFVAKQQIEQQYETATKFLSDLCKLFIGPKQEDRARVVIVPGNHDVSQYISERSMEQIEHDDNEIEKLADALWSDKEEGADIRWSWKTLHFNRIVDRKTYNKRFDDFISFYNTFFSGIRKFPKDPERQSYLIDIPDLNIALACFNSCYQLDHLRLSGYISPRSLSALTSDLIKAKNNGRLIVGVWHHHTRGLPNQSNYLDYTILDNMVQNGIFVALHGHQHISGMINEHKDVSSDAKLNLISAGTVYGNKRDIPPAISRQYNILVVDMNSEECSIELYSREDATALNEMPAWDRGTIGRSLKTSHKITIPITPHLVLEEEEKLQNDINQINLQIEKSGNLESGIDQLIALGMEKPLVRKFVLEMLQRTDNHIRMIQLFSDPQNIAEAMAIFESSIRNKDRSTLIKLMNLDIVKTTTDASIKSMVAEAKLVII
;
A
#
# COMPACT_ATOMS: atom_id res chain seq x y z
N MET A 1 22.37 11.29 4.60
CA MET A 1 22.04 11.96 3.30
C MET A 1 20.66 12.57 3.46
N GLU A 2 20.53 13.86 3.14
CA GLU A 2 19.27 14.58 3.33
C GLU A 2 18.79 15.17 2.00
N TYR A 3 17.49 15.01 1.70
CA TYR A 3 16.86 15.53 0.48
C TYR A 3 15.36 15.70 0.67
N SER A 4 14.73 16.49 -0.20
CA SER A 4 13.29 16.71 -0.19
C SER A 4 12.58 15.97 -1.33
N ILE A 5 11.35 15.52 -1.04
CA ILE A 5 10.38 14.98 -2.01
C ILE A 5 9.19 15.93 -2.04
N ILE A 6 8.76 16.35 -3.24
CA ILE A 6 7.45 16.97 -3.43
C ILE A 6 6.43 15.87 -3.65
N HIS A 7 5.38 15.84 -2.84
CA HIS A 7 4.27 14.90 -2.97
C HIS A 7 2.99 15.65 -3.32
N LEU A 8 2.48 15.38 -4.51
CA LEU A 8 1.26 15.92 -5.09
C LEU A 8 0.25 14.81 -5.31
N SER A 9 -1.02 15.18 -5.40
CA SER A 9 -2.10 14.30 -5.84
C SER A 9 -3.25 15.12 -6.42
N ASP A 10 -4.19 14.45 -7.06
CA ASP A 10 -5.47 15.04 -7.44
C ASP A 10 -5.29 16.31 -8.29
N LEU A 11 -4.52 16.19 -9.39
CA LEU A 11 -4.21 17.27 -10.33
C LEU A 11 -5.38 17.60 -11.26
N HIS A 12 -6.41 16.76 -11.25
CA HIS A 12 -7.60 16.93 -12.07
C HIS A 12 -8.16 18.35 -11.95
N ARG A 13 -8.69 18.88 -13.09
CA ARG A 13 -9.20 20.24 -13.24
C ARG A 13 -8.16 21.36 -13.35
N ILE A 14 -6.87 21.08 -13.42
CA ILE A 14 -5.89 22.08 -13.85
C ILE A 14 -6.24 22.45 -15.30
N LYS A 15 -6.42 23.75 -15.54
CA LYS A 15 -6.69 24.29 -16.86
C LYS A 15 -5.45 24.92 -17.47
N PRO A 16 -5.31 24.93 -18.81
CA PRO A 16 -4.14 25.54 -19.48
C PRO A 16 -3.85 26.97 -19.02
N GLU A 17 -4.90 27.78 -18.85
CA GLU A 17 -4.79 29.18 -18.40
C GLU A 17 -4.30 29.37 -16.98
N ASN A 18 -4.39 28.34 -16.11
CA ASN A 18 -3.97 28.41 -14.73
C ASN A 18 -2.52 27.97 -14.52
N ILE A 19 -1.90 27.28 -15.49
CA ILE A 19 -0.56 26.71 -15.32
C ILE A 19 0.47 27.78 -14.97
N GLU A 20 0.47 28.91 -15.67
CA GLU A 20 1.43 30.00 -15.43
C GLU A 20 1.32 30.57 -14.03
N CYS A 21 0.10 30.80 -13.54
CA CYS A 21 -0.13 31.30 -12.17
C CYS A 21 0.34 30.29 -11.11
N ILE A 22 0.04 29.00 -11.30
CA ILE A 22 0.46 27.95 -10.38
C ILE A 22 1.98 27.81 -10.41
N MET A 23 2.60 27.80 -11.57
CA MET A 23 4.05 27.70 -11.71
C MET A 23 4.78 28.91 -11.09
N SER A 24 4.28 30.13 -11.31
CA SER A 24 4.82 31.32 -10.65
C SER A 24 4.73 31.23 -9.13
N SER A 25 3.65 30.65 -8.60
CA SER A 25 3.53 30.41 -7.16
C SER A 25 4.57 29.40 -6.64
N PHE A 26 4.88 28.35 -7.41
CA PHE A 26 5.93 27.39 -7.07
C PHE A 26 7.34 27.98 -7.21
N GLU A 27 7.58 28.90 -8.13
CA GLU A 27 8.86 29.63 -8.23
C GLU A 27 9.14 30.47 -6.99
N ILE A 28 8.12 31.22 -6.53
CA ILE A 28 8.18 32.01 -5.28
C ILE A 28 8.41 31.09 -4.09
N GLU A 29 7.70 29.98 -4.03
CA GLU A 29 7.79 29.02 -2.95
C GLU A 29 9.16 28.32 -2.90
N LYS A 30 9.72 27.94 -4.05
CA LYS A 30 11.06 27.36 -4.14
C LYS A 30 12.14 28.28 -3.57
N ALA A 31 12.03 29.59 -3.83
CA ALA A 31 12.97 30.57 -3.27
C ALA A 31 12.93 30.59 -1.74
N ARG A 32 11.79 30.29 -1.13
CA ARG A 32 11.62 30.23 0.34
C ARG A 32 12.16 28.95 0.97
N TYR A 33 12.39 27.87 0.19
CA TYR A 33 12.88 26.59 0.73
C TYR A 33 14.21 26.73 1.47
N ALA A 34 15.14 27.52 0.95
CA ALA A 34 16.41 27.80 1.62
C ALA A 34 16.22 28.55 2.96
N GLU A 35 15.27 29.50 3.02
CA GLU A 35 14.91 30.20 4.24
C GLU A 35 14.27 29.29 5.29
N MET A 36 13.54 28.28 4.84
CA MET A 36 12.91 27.23 5.67
C MET A 36 13.89 26.15 6.12
N GLY A 37 15.15 26.18 5.64
CA GLY A 37 16.16 25.16 5.91
C GLY A 37 15.87 23.80 5.25
N LEU A 38 15.07 23.80 4.19
CA LEU A 38 14.74 22.55 3.48
C LEU A 38 15.85 22.14 2.52
N PRO A 39 16.26 20.88 2.51
CA PRO A 39 17.23 20.36 1.55
C PRO A 39 16.68 20.38 0.11
N PRO A 40 17.57 20.29 -0.91
CA PRO A 40 17.15 20.30 -2.31
C PRO A 40 16.12 19.23 -2.63
N VAL A 41 15.14 19.58 -3.47
CA VAL A 41 14.16 18.62 -4.00
C VAL A 41 14.86 17.68 -4.99
N GLN A 42 14.78 16.38 -4.75
CA GLN A 42 15.37 15.33 -5.57
C GLN A 42 14.35 14.40 -6.21
N LEU A 43 13.07 14.49 -5.80
CA LEU A 43 12.02 13.62 -6.27
C LEU A 43 10.67 14.33 -6.25
N ILE A 44 9.84 14.03 -7.25
CA ILE A 44 8.45 14.46 -7.33
C ILE A 44 7.57 13.22 -7.40
N VAL A 45 6.59 13.08 -6.49
CA VAL A 45 5.64 11.97 -6.49
C VAL A 45 4.24 12.52 -6.73
N VAL A 46 3.53 11.93 -7.68
CA VAL A 46 2.13 12.24 -8.02
C VAL A 46 1.30 10.99 -7.80
N SER A 47 0.51 10.99 -6.73
CA SER A 47 -0.24 9.82 -6.27
C SER A 47 -1.65 9.73 -6.87
N GLY A 48 -1.78 9.97 -8.18
CA GLY A 48 -2.99 9.71 -8.97
C GLY A 48 -3.89 10.92 -9.22
N ASP A 49 -4.97 10.66 -9.95
CA ASP A 49 -5.95 11.64 -10.42
C ASP A 49 -5.30 12.78 -11.21
N ILE A 50 -4.69 12.39 -12.32
CA ILE A 50 -4.00 13.31 -13.23
C ILE A 50 -5.02 14.16 -14.01
N VAL A 51 -6.18 13.57 -14.35
CA VAL A 51 -7.27 14.16 -15.11
C VAL A 51 -8.59 14.05 -14.37
N ASP A 52 -9.60 14.90 -14.74
CA ASP A 52 -10.98 14.80 -14.22
C ASP A 52 -11.79 13.68 -14.93
N GLY A 53 -11.26 13.18 -16.03
CA GLY A 53 -11.99 12.27 -16.92
C GLY A 53 -13.03 13.02 -17.77
N SER A 54 -13.98 12.26 -18.35
CA SER A 54 -15.09 12.83 -19.13
C SER A 54 -16.40 12.15 -18.78
N LYS A 55 -17.48 12.95 -18.73
CA LYS A 55 -18.86 12.50 -18.55
C LYS A 55 -19.66 12.51 -19.87
N GLU A 56 -18.99 12.82 -20.97
CA GLU A 56 -19.60 12.87 -22.30
C GLU A 56 -19.96 11.47 -22.77
N LYS A 57 -21.15 11.37 -23.37
CA LYS A 57 -21.65 10.11 -23.94
C LYS A 57 -21.09 9.84 -25.34
N ASP A 58 -20.71 10.88 -26.05
CA ASP A 58 -20.06 10.75 -27.34
C ASP A 58 -18.59 10.39 -27.16
N ALA A 59 -18.18 9.26 -27.75
CA ALA A 59 -16.85 8.73 -27.64
C ALA A 59 -15.74 9.65 -28.14
N PHE A 60 -16.01 10.34 -29.24
CA PHE A 60 -15.02 11.21 -29.85
C PHE A 60 -14.80 12.47 -28.98
N VAL A 61 -15.89 13.06 -28.50
CA VAL A 61 -15.84 14.23 -27.61
C VAL A 61 -15.21 13.88 -26.29
N ALA A 62 -15.58 12.72 -25.67
CA ALA A 62 -14.99 12.24 -24.44
C ALA A 62 -13.47 12.06 -24.56
N LYS A 63 -13.04 11.43 -25.64
CA LYS A 63 -11.61 11.19 -25.92
C LYS A 63 -10.85 12.50 -26.10
N GLN A 64 -11.38 13.43 -26.88
CA GLN A 64 -10.78 14.76 -27.09
C GLN A 64 -10.60 15.52 -25.77
N GLN A 65 -11.61 15.50 -24.89
CA GLN A 65 -11.51 16.13 -23.56
C GLN A 65 -10.41 15.50 -22.69
N ILE A 66 -10.33 14.19 -22.68
CA ILE A 66 -9.32 13.47 -21.91
C ILE A 66 -7.91 13.74 -22.44
N GLU A 67 -7.70 13.70 -23.76
CA GLU A 67 -6.43 14.01 -24.39
C GLU A 67 -5.95 15.43 -24.04
N GLN A 68 -6.85 16.43 -24.12
CA GLN A 68 -6.53 17.82 -23.75
C GLN A 68 -6.16 17.97 -22.26
N GLN A 69 -6.81 17.23 -21.37
CA GLN A 69 -6.48 17.23 -19.94
C GLN A 69 -5.09 16.63 -19.71
N TYR A 70 -4.75 15.52 -20.37
CA TYR A 70 -3.41 14.93 -20.28
C TYR A 70 -2.31 15.79 -20.87
N GLU A 71 -2.58 16.51 -21.96
CA GLU A 71 -1.65 17.51 -22.51
C GLU A 71 -1.38 18.62 -21.50
N THR A 72 -2.44 19.13 -20.84
CA THR A 72 -2.35 20.14 -19.79
C THR A 72 -1.52 19.63 -18.60
N ALA A 73 -1.79 18.42 -18.13
CA ALA A 73 -1.04 17.79 -17.04
C ALA A 73 0.44 17.53 -17.44
N THR A 74 0.69 17.12 -18.69
CA THR A 74 2.04 16.93 -19.23
C THR A 74 2.84 18.22 -19.19
N LYS A 75 2.24 19.33 -19.59
CA LYS A 75 2.86 20.65 -19.53
C LYS A 75 3.19 21.03 -18.08
N PHE A 76 2.21 20.96 -17.19
CA PHE A 76 2.39 21.29 -15.77
C PHE A 76 3.52 20.46 -15.12
N LEU A 77 3.48 19.14 -15.29
CA LEU A 77 4.48 18.23 -14.69
C LEU A 77 5.87 18.41 -15.30
N SER A 78 5.95 18.76 -16.60
CA SER A 78 7.22 19.07 -17.25
C SER A 78 7.82 20.38 -16.73
N ASP A 79 7.01 21.42 -16.57
CA ASP A 79 7.44 22.70 -16.01
C ASP A 79 7.85 22.55 -14.53
N LEU A 80 7.12 21.75 -13.76
CA LEU A 80 7.44 21.45 -12.34
C LEU A 80 8.76 20.65 -12.24
N CYS A 81 8.96 19.64 -13.09
CA CYS A 81 10.20 18.89 -13.16
C CYS A 81 11.38 19.79 -13.50
N LYS A 82 11.23 20.66 -14.50
CA LYS A 82 12.23 21.65 -14.89
C LYS A 82 12.56 22.60 -13.73
N LEU A 83 11.56 23.03 -12.98
CA LEU A 83 11.74 23.97 -11.87
C LEU A 83 12.53 23.33 -10.72
N PHE A 84 12.18 22.13 -10.28
CA PHE A 84 12.73 21.53 -9.06
C PHE A 84 13.88 20.55 -9.28
N ILE A 85 13.89 19.80 -10.37
CA ILE A 85 14.87 18.73 -10.64
C ILE A 85 15.86 19.17 -11.73
N GLY A 86 15.37 19.43 -12.93
CA GLY A 86 16.20 19.86 -14.04
C GLY A 86 15.46 19.90 -15.38
N PRO A 87 16.08 20.55 -16.39
CA PRO A 87 15.43 20.79 -17.69
C PRO A 87 15.57 19.63 -18.68
N LYS A 88 16.39 18.62 -18.39
CA LYS A 88 16.68 17.52 -19.31
C LYS A 88 15.54 16.50 -19.29
N GLN A 89 15.44 15.73 -20.36
CA GLN A 89 14.43 14.67 -20.44
C GLN A 89 14.71 13.57 -19.42
N GLU A 90 15.96 13.23 -19.19
CA GLU A 90 16.40 12.23 -18.21
C GLU A 90 15.99 12.60 -16.78
N ASP A 91 15.85 13.90 -16.48
CA ASP A 91 15.42 14.39 -15.18
C ASP A 91 14.00 13.94 -14.82
N ARG A 92 13.17 13.59 -15.81
CA ARG A 92 11.88 12.97 -15.60
C ARG A 92 11.96 11.60 -14.91
N ALA A 93 13.13 10.96 -14.88
CA ALA A 93 13.36 9.77 -14.07
C ALA A 93 13.12 10.01 -12.56
N ARG A 94 13.14 11.28 -12.13
CA ARG A 94 12.85 11.71 -10.76
C ARG A 94 11.38 12.07 -10.52
N VAL A 95 10.51 11.86 -11.51
CA VAL A 95 9.07 12.00 -11.35
C VAL A 95 8.45 10.62 -11.25
N VAL A 96 7.56 10.41 -10.29
CA VAL A 96 6.83 9.15 -10.07
C VAL A 96 5.35 9.44 -10.19
N ILE A 97 4.64 8.67 -11.00
CA ILE A 97 3.22 8.86 -11.29
C ILE A 97 2.52 7.51 -11.17
N VAL A 98 1.42 7.44 -10.43
CA VAL A 98 0.49 6.29 -10.42
C VAL A 98 -0.89 6.73 -10.89
N PRO A 99 -1.74 5.85 -11.41
CA PRO A 99 -3.10 6.22 -11.80
C PRO A 99 -4.00 6.43 -10.57
N GLY A 100 -4.98 7.33 -10.71
CA GLY A 100 -6.10 7.51 -9.80
C GLY A 100 -7.43 7.07 -10.39
N ASN A 101 -8.51 7.25 -9.65
CA ASN A 101 -9.83 6.80 -10.08
C ASN A 101 -10.41 7.62 -11.26
N HIS A 102 -10.00 8.87 -11.40
CA HIS A 102 -10.38 9.72 -12.53
C HIS A 102 -9.58 9.39 -13.80
N ASP A 103 -8.43 8.70 -13.69
CA ASP A 103 -7.64 8.22 -14.83
C ASP A 103 -8.24 6.97 -15.50
N VAL A 104 -9.33 6.41 -14.93
CA VAL A 104 -10.05 5.26 -15.48
C VAL A 104 -11.19 5.73 -16.38
N SER A 105 -11.19 5.32 -17.65
CA SER A 105 -12.24 5.69 -18.60
C SER A 105 -13.58 5.03 -18.24
N GLN A 106 -14.49 5.81 -17.64
CA GLN A 106 -15.86 5.38 -17.33
C GLN A 106 -16.63 5.02 -18.60
N TYR A 107 -16.44 5.80 -19.67
CA TYR A 107 -17.06 5.56 -20.96
C TYR A 107 -16.74 4.18 -21.54
N ILE A 108 -15.47 3.75 -21.46
CA ILE A 108 -15.06 2.42 -21.94
C ILE A 108 -15.65 1.33 -21.05
N SER A 109 -15.70 1.53 -19.74
CA SER A 109 -16.30 0.55 -18.83
C SER A 109 -17.81 0.40 -19.03
N GLU A 110 -18.54 1.50 -19.26
CA GLU A 110 -19.97 1.46 -19.57
C GLU A 110 -20.27 0.65 -20.84
N ARG A 111 -19.52 0.86 -21.91
CA ARG A 111 -19.71 0.17 -23.19
C ARG A 111 -19.34 -1.30 -23.20
N SER A 112 -18.58 -1.75 -22.22
CA SER A 112 -18.16 -3.14 -22.07
C SER A 112 -19.10 -3.98 -21.22
N MET A 113 -20.17 -3.37 -20.71
CA MET A 113 -21.13 -4.02 -19.81
C MET A 113 -22.54 -4.01 -20.39
N GLU A 114 -23.30 -5.02 -20.01
CA GLU A 114 -24.73 -5.12 -20.27
C GLU A 114 -25.50 -5.39 -18.99
N GLN A 115 -26.72 -4.85 -18.90
CA GLN A 115 -27.62 -5.14 -17.81
C GLN A 115 -28.08 -6.59 -17.90
N ILE A 116 -28.11 -7.29 -16.75
CA ILE A 116 -28.61 -8.64 -16.67
C ILE A 116 -30.10 -8.58 -16.37
N GLU A 117 -30.92 -9.17 -17.24
CA GLU A 117 -32.31 -9.44 -16.91
C GLU A 117 -32.36 -10.72 -16.05
N HIS A 118 -33.07 -10.66 -14.95
CA HIS A 118 -33.18 -11.77 -13.98
C HIS A 118 -34.59 -11.85 -13.41
N ASP A 119 -35.00 -13.03 -13.02
CA ASP A 119 -36.18 -13.25 -12.16
C ASP A 119 -35.77 -13.29 -10.67
N ASP A 120 -36.78 -13.38 -9.80
CA ASP A 120 -36.57 -13.37 -8.34
C ASP A 120 -35.71 -14.56 -7.86
N ASN A 121 -35.71 -15.69 -8.58
CA ASN A 121 -34.95 -16.89 -8.22
C ASN A 121 -33.45 -16.78 -8.59
N GLU A 122 -33.12 -15.86 -9.50
CA GLU A 122 -31.74 -15.65 -9.97
C GLU A 122 -31.02 -14.56 -9.16
N ILE A 123 -31.79 -13.67 -8.46
CA ILE A 123 -31.22 -12.58 -7.65
C ILE A 123 -30.22 -13.11 -6.63
N GLU A 124 -30.58 -14.17 -5.89
CA GLU A 124 -29.73 -14.75 -4.85
C GLU A 124 -28.43 -15.29 -5.44
N LYS A 125 -28.48 -15.98 -6.57
CA LYS A 125 -27.30 -16.49 -7.26
C LYS A 125 -26.39 -15.37 -7.77
N LEU A 126 -26.97 -14.29 -8.30
CA LEU A 126 -26.21 -13.14 -8.79
C LEU A 126 -25.57 -12.35 -7.63
N ALA A 127 -26.30 -12.23 -6.50
CA ALA A 127 -25.78 -11.63 -5.28
C ALA A 127 -24.63 -12.47 -4.70
N ASP A 128 -24.78 -13.78 -4.60
CA ASP A 128 -23.73 -14.69 -4.15
C ASP A 128 -22.49 -14.62 -5.06
N ALA A 129 -22.71 -14.57 -6.38
CA ALA A 129 -21.62 -14.41 -7.34
C ALA A 129 -20.92 -13.05 -7.19
N LEU A 130 -21.67 -11.96 -6.98
CA LEU A 130 -21.13 -10.61 -6.76
C LEU A 130 -20.20 -10.54 -5.53
N TRP A 131 -20.57 -11.26 -4.45
CA TRP A 131 -19.82 -11.27 -3.19
C TRP A 131 -18.82 -12.42 -3.09
N SER A 132 -18.80 -13.33 -4.06
CA SER A 132 -17.84 -14.43 -4.07
C SER A 132 -16.51 -13.96 -4.68
N ASP A 133 -15.39 -14.45 -4.14
CA ASP A 133 -14.06 -14.29 -4.72
C ASP A 133 -13.83 -15.20 -5.97
N LYS A 134 -14.88 -15.85 -6.46
CA LYS A 134 -14.81 -16.74 -7.62
C LYS A 134 -14.74 -15.93 -8.92
N GLU A 135 -14.09 -16.52 -9.93
CA GLU A 135 -13.94 -15.91 -11.26
C GLU A 135 -15.29 -15.51 -11.89
N GLU A 136 -16.36 -16.24 -11.63
CA GLU A 136 -17.72 -15.95 -12.10
C GLU A 136 -18.26 -14.61 -11.57
N GLY A 137 -17.90 -14.24 -10.34
CA GLY A 137 -18.29 -12.95 -9.72
C GLY A 137 -17.44 -11.77 -10.20
N ALA A 138 -16.28 -12.02 -10.77
CA ALA A 138 -15.37 -10.96 -11.23
C ALA A 138 -15.97 -10.08 -12.34
N ASP A 139 -16.94 -10.60 -13.09
CA ASP A 139 -17.61 -9.90 -14.19
C ASP A 139 -18.94 -9.28 -13.81
N ILE A 140 -19.46 -9.54 -12.61
CA ILE A 140 -20.77 -9.03 -12.15
C ILE A 140 -20.57 -7.70 -11.42
N ARG A 141 -21.47 -6.77 -11.68
CA ARG A 141 -21.55 -5.44 -11.04
C ARG A 141 -22.97 -5.16 -10.60
N TRP A 142 -23.11 -4.45 -9.49
CA TRP A 142 -24.39 -3.93 -9.04
C TRP A 142 -24.49 -2.43 -9.26
N SER A 143 -25.58 -1.99 -9.85
CA SER A 143 -25.88 -0.56 -10.03
C SER A 143 -26.90 -0.08 -9.00
N TRP A 144 -26.45 0.71 -8.03
CA TRP A 144 -27.34 1.36 -7.07
C TRP A 144 -28.28 2.39 -7.72
N LYS A 145 -27.90 2.93 -8.88
CA LYS A 145 -28.71 3.92 -9.59
C LYS A 145 -29.90 3.30 -10.30
N THR A 146 -29.71 2.14 -10.91
CA THR A 146 -30.76 1.45 -11.68
C THR A 146 -31.35 0.26 -10.95
N LEU A 147 -30.76 -0.17 -9.83
CA LEU A 147 -31.11 -1.35 -9.05
C LEU A 147 -31.12 -2.64 -9.87
N HIS A 148 -30.09 -2.80 -10.73
CA HIS A 148 -29.92 -3.97 -11.58
C HIS A 148 -28.48 -4.49 -11.50
N PHE A 149 -28.36 -5.79 -11.77
CA PHE A 149 -27.06 -6.40 -12.04
C PHE A 149 -26.60 -6.09 -13.46
N ASN A 150 -25.30 -5.93 -13.62
CA ASN A 150 -24.64 -5.73 -14.93
C ASN A 150 -23.51 -6.76 -15.05
N ARG A 151 -23.18 -7.15 -16.27
CA ARG A 151 -22.09 -8.07 -16.58
C ARG A 151 -21.13 -7.46 -17.59
N ILE A 152 -19.86 -7.64 -17.35
CA ILE A 152 -18.81 -7.33 -18.33
C ILE A 152 -18.90 -8.37 -19.45
N VAL A 153 -19.40 -7.97 -20.61
CA VAL A 153 -19.60 -8.86 -21.78
C VAL A 153 -18.45 -8.77 -22.78
N ASP A 154 -17.71 -7.64 -22.77
CA ASP A 154 -16.51 -7.47 -23.58
C ASP A 154 -15.30 -7.14 -22.70
N ARG A 155 -14.65 -8.18 -22.21
CA ARG A 155 -13.44 -8.09 -21.36
C ARG A 155 -12.28 -7.41 -22.11
N LYS A 156 -12.16 -7.58 -23.42
CA LYS A 156 -11.11 -6.95 -24.21
C LYS A 156 -11.27 -5.44 -24.27
N THR A 157 -12.49 -4.96 -24.48
CA THR A 157 -12.79 -3.51 -24.40
C THR A 157 -12.66 -3.01 -22.98
N TYR A 158 -13.18 -3.74 -21.97
CA TYR A 158 -13.07 -3.35 -20.58
C TYR A 158 -11.62 -3.11 -20.13
N ASN A 159 -10.67 -3.92 -20.56
CA ASN A 159 -9.26 -3.78 -20.21
C ASN A 159 -8.61 -2.52 -20.81
N LYS A 160 -9.21 -1.91 -21.83
CA LYS A 160 -8.72 -0.65 -22.42
C LYS A 160 -9.04 0.61 -21.61
N ARG A 161 -9.75 0.49 -20.48
CA ARG A 161 -10.13 1.65 -19.66
C ARG A 161 -8.93 2.43 -19.09
N PHE A 162 -7.71 1.89 -19.17
CA PHE A 162 -6.46 2.55 -18.80
C PHE A 162 -5.65 3.03 -20.02
N ASP A 163 -6.10 2.83 -21.26
CA ASP A 163 -5.29 3.09 -22.45
C ASP A 163 -4.90 4.58 -22.57
N ASP A 164 -5.77 5.51 -22.15
CA ASP A 164 -5.49 6.94 -22.18
C ASP A 164 -4.40 7.31 -21.17
N PHE A 165 -4.47 6.79 -19.93
CA PHE A 165 -3.41 6.93 -18.92
C PHE A 165 -2.09 6.30 -19.37
N ILE A 166 -2.13 5.10 -19.95
CA ILE A 166 -0.94 4.42 -20.49
C ILE A 166 -0.28 5.25 -21.58
N SER A 167 -1.08 5.84 -22.46
CA SER A 167 -0.59 6.72 -23.55
C SER A 167 0.08 7.97 -22.98
N PHE A 168 -0.57 8.64 -22.03
CA PHE A 168 -0.01 9.79 -21.31
C PHE A 168 1.31 9.43 -20.63
N TYR A 169 1.34 8.38 -19.81
CA TYR A 169 2.52 7.93 -19.07
C TYR A 169 3.71 7.67 -20.01
N ASN A 170 3.47 6.89 -21.07
CA ASN A 170 4.51 6.54 -22.04
C ASN A 170 5.04 7.77 -22.81
N THR A 171 4.16 8.72 -23.11
CA THR A 171 4.52 9.99 -23.78
C THR A 171 5.31 10.89 -22.84
N PHE A 172 4.87 11.07 -21.60
CA PHE A 172 5.56 11.88 -20.60
C PHE A 172 6.97 11.36 -20.34
N PHE A 173 7.13 10.06 -20.15
CA PHE A 173 8.44 9.46 -19.86
C PHE A 173 9.31 9.22 -21.11
N SER A 174 8.74 9.26 -22.31
CA SER A 174 9.47 9.20 -23.59
C SER A 174 10.60 8.15 -23.65
N GLY A 175 10.30 6.93 -23.24
CA GLY A 175 11.23 5.81 -23.27
C GLY A 175 12.04 5.57 -21.99
N ILE A 176 12.06 6.50 -21.03
CA ILE A 176 12.66 6.28 -19.69
C ILE A 176 11.95 5.13 -18.98
N ARG A 177 10.63 5.12 -19.05
CA ARG A 177 9.74 4.10 -18.45
C ARG A 177 8.54 3.83 -19.35
N LYS A 178 7.94 2.66 -19.17
CA LYS A 178 6.68 2.29 -19.82
C LYS A 178 5.71 1.76 -18.78
N PHE A 179 4.47 2.20 -18.84
CA PHE A 179 3.42 1.64 -18.00
C PHE A 179 3.00 0.26 -18.54
N PRO A 180 2.85 -0.76 -17.68
CA PRO A 180 2.44 -2.09 -18.11
C PRO A 180 1.03 -2.07 -18.70
N LYS A 181 0.83 -2.73 -19.84
CA LYS A 181 -0.50 -2.84 -20.46
C LYS A 181 -1.37 -3.90 -19.80
N ASP A 182 -0.76 -4.95 -19.26
CA ASP A 182 -1.47 -6.01 -18.55
C ASP A 182 -1.98 -5.48 -17.22
N PRO A 183 -3.30 -5.40 -16.99
CA PRO A 183 -3.87 -4.88 -15.75
C PRO A 183 -3.36 -5.58 -14.49
N GLU A 184 -3.07 -6.88 -14.56
CA GLU A 184 -2.53 -7.65 -13.42
C GLU A 184 -1.06 -7.33 -13.10
N ARG A 185 -0.36 -6.61 -13.99
CA ARG A 185 1.05 -6.23 -13.84
C ARG A 185 1.25 -4.73 -13.71
N GLN A 186 0.20 -3.97 -13.46
CA GLN A 186 0.25 -2.51 -13.31
C GLN A 186 0.75 -2.07 -11.93
N SER A 187 1.73 -2.82 -11.41
CA SER A 187 2.53 -2.44 -10.25
C SER A 187 4.01 -2.67 -10.59
N TYR A 188 4.86 -1.76 -10.15
CA TYR A 188 6.28 -1.78 -10.53
C TYR A 188 7.14 -1.08 -9.48
N LEU A 189 8.42 -1.45 -9.41
CA LEU A 189 9.40 -0.83 -8.52
C LEU A 189 10.27 0.17 -9.31
N ILE A 190 10.50 1.35 -8.73
CA ILE A 190 11.45 2.34 -9.20
C ILE A 190 12.58 2.42 -8.17
N ASP A 191 13.72 1.81 -8.46
CA ASP A 191 14.93 1.92 -7.62
C ASP A 191 15.70 3.19 -7.98
N ILE A 192 16.05 4.00 -6.98
CA ILE A 192 16.82 5.23 -7.10
C ILE A 192 18.04 5.12 -6.15
N PRO A 193 19.12 4.45 -6.61
CA PRO A 193 20.23 4.08 -5.74
C PRO A 193 20.97 5.24 -5.10
N ASP A 194 21.12 6.35 -5.80
CA ASP A 194 21.82 7.54 -5.32
C ASP A 194 21.04 8.32 -4.23
N LEU A 195 19.74 8.06 -4.08
CA LEU A 195 18.92 8.56 -2.98
C LEU A 195 18.67 7.50 -1.90
N ASN A 196 19.14 6.29 -2.10
CA ASN A 196 18.91 5.14 -1.24
C ASN A 196 17.42 4.84 -0.99
N ILE A 197 16.56 5.07 -2.00
CA ILE A 197 15.11 4.88 -1.95
C ILE A 197 14.63 4.00 -3.10
N ALA A 198 13.60 3.20 -2.85
CA ALA A 198 12.84 2.47 -3.85
C ALA A 198 11.35 2.78 -3.70
N LEU A 199 10.67 3.10 -4.80
CA LEU A 199 9.26 3.40 -4.80
C LEU A 199 8.48 2.24 -5.40
N ALA A 200 7.66 1.60 -4.56
CA ALA A 200 6.75 0.53 -4.95
C ALA A 200 5.43 1.16 -5.41
N CYS A 201 5.27 1.28 -6.72
CA CYS A 201 4.13 1.92 -7.36
C CYS A 201 3.03 0.89 -7.62
N PHE A 202 1.81 1.15 -7.12
CA PHE A 202 0.66 0.26 -7.23
C PHE A 202 -0.51 0.95 -7.95
N ASN A 203 -1.14 0.22 -8.87
CA ASN A 203 -2.42 0.63 -9.43
C ASN A 203 -3.55 0.21 -8.46
N SER A 204 -4.02 1.14 -7.63
CA SER A 204 -5.16 0.89 -6.75
C SER A 204 -6.52 0.98 -7.45
N CYS A 205 -6.53 1.30 -8.77
CA CYS A 205 -7.72 1.35 -9.60
C CYS A 205 -7.95 0.06 -10.41
N TYR A 206 -7.25 -1.03 -10.07
CA TYR A 206 -7.23 -2.29 -10.84
C TYR A 206 -8.62 -2.81 -11.22
N GLN A 207 -9.56 -2.81 -10.27
CA GLN A 207 -10.93 -3.28 -10.49
C GLN A 207 -11.96 -2.14 -10.60
N LEU A 208 -11.51 -0.90 -10.64
CA LEU A 208 -12.38 0.25 -10.66
C LEU A 208 -13.06 0.40 -12.04
N ASP A 209 -14.33 0.73 -12.03
CA ASP A 209 -15.14 1.08 -13.17
C ASP A 209 -16.30 2.02 -12.74
N HIS A 210 -17.23 2.34 -13.64
CA HIS A 210 -18.33 3.25 -13.36
C HIS A 210 -19.34 2.73 -12.31
N LEU A 211 -19.34 1.43 -11.99
CA LEU A 211 -20.21 0.80 -10.98
C LEU A 211 -19.44 0.35 -9.73
N ARG A 212 -18.14 0.12 -9.82
CA ARG A 212 -17.28 -0.28 -8.72
C ARG A 212 -16.25 0.81 -8.45
N LEU A 213 -16.43 1.54 -7.37
CA LEU A 213 -15.61 2.70 -7.02
C LEU A 213 -14.53 2.40 -5.97
N SER A 214 -14.53 1.20 -5.38
CA SER A 214 -13.57 0.81 -4.35
C SER A 214 -12.17 0.63 -4.92
N GLY A 215 -11.18 1.11 -4.19
CA GLY A 215 -9.77 0.86 -4.48
C GLY A 215 -9.43 -0.61 -4.22
N TYR A 216 -8.64 -1.19 -5.12
CA TYR A 216 -8.17 -2.56 -5.00
C TYR A 216 -6.82 -2.72 -5.69
N ILE A 217 -5.85 -3.29 -4.99
CA ILE A 217 -4.54 -3.67 -5.55
C ILE A 217 -4.53 -5.17 -5.77
N SER A 218 -4.20 -5.61 -6.97
CA SER A 218 -4.14 -7.04 -7.29
C SER A 218 -3.08 -7.75 -6.44
N PRO A 219 -3.42 -8.83 -5.71
CA PRO A 219 -2.44 -9.63 -4.99
C PRO A 219 -1.35 -10.20 -5.90
N ARG A 220 -1.68 -10.51 -7.15
CA ARG A 220 -0.70 -10.97 -8.15
C ARG A 220 0.31 -9.89 -8.50
N SER A 221 -0.14 -8.63 -8.58
CA SER A 221 0.76 -7.48 -8.80
C SER A 221 1.76 -7.33 -7.65
N LEU A 222 1.32 -7.45 -6.39
CA LEU A 222 2.22 -7.40 -5.24
C LEU A 222 3.18 -8.59 -5.23
N SER A 223 2.67 -9.80 -5.45
CA SER A 223 3.50 -11.01 -5.52
C SER A 223 4.57 -10.93 -6.61
N ALA A 224 4.26 -10.31 -7.76
CA ALA A 224 5.23 -10.11 -8.83
C ALA A 224 6.37 -9.16 -8.44
N LEU A 225 6.13 -8.24 -7.49
CA LEU A 225 7.14 -7.32 -6.98
C LEU A 225 7.99 -7.88 -5.83
N THR A 226 7.57 -8.97 -5.19
CA THR A 226 8.22 -9.49 -3.98
C THR A 226 9.73 -9.67 -4.14
N SER A 227 10.18 -10.25 -5.26
CA SER A 227 11.62 -10.44 -5.53
C SER A 227 12.39 -9.11 -5.62
N ASP A 228 11.79 -8.09 -6.23
CA ASP A 228 12.45 -6.79 -6.38
C ASP A 228 12.40 -5.98 -5.07
N LEU A 229 11.33 -6.14 -4.28
CA LEU A 229 11.23 -5.57 -2.92
C LEU A 229 12.29 -6.18 -1.99
N ILE A 230 12.49 -7.49 -2.03
CA ILE A 230 13.55 -8.18 -1.27
C ILE A 230 14.92 -7.64 -1.68
N LYS A 231 15.20 -7.51 -2.97
CA LYS A 231 16.47 -6.93 -3.45
C LYS A 231 16.68 -5.49 -2.98
N ALA A 232 15.62 -4.66 -3.04
CA ALA A 232 15.67 -3.29 -2.57
C ALA A 232 15.94 -3.23 -1.05
N LYS A 233 15.25 -4.06 -0.27
CA LYS A 233 15.47 -4.22 1.18
C LYS A 233 16.92 -4.63 1.46
N ASN A 234 17.44 -5.65 0.77
CA ASN A 234 18.79 -6.16 0.95
C ASN A 234 19.88 -5.14 0.56
N ASN A 235 19.55 -4.23 -0.35
CA ASN A 235 20.40 -3.10 -0.68
C ASN A 235 20.26 -1.90 0.30
N GLY A 236 19.54 -2.07 1.41
CA GLY A 236 19.33 -1.03 2.41
C GLY A 236 18.48 0.16 1.91
N ARG A 237 17.61 -0.05 0.91
CA ARG A 237 16.71 0.99 0.41
C ARG A 237 15.57 1.28 1.39
N LEU A 238 15.25 2.55 1.58
CA LEU A 238 13.94 2.92 2.08
C LEU A 238 12.90 2.54 1.02
N ILE A 239 11.96 1.65 1.34
CA ILE A 239 10.89 1.27 0.42
C ILE A 239 9.65 2.09 0.75
N VAL A 240 9.17 2.88 -0.23
CA VAL A 240 7.98 3.72 -0.11
C VAL A 240 6.90 3.22 -1.06
N GLY A 241 5.74 2.85 -0.53
CA GLY A 241 4.56 2.54 -1.33
C GLY A 241 3.97 3.79 -1.96
N VAL A 242 3.47 3.70 -3.20
CA VAL A 242 2.76 4.81 -3.86
C VAL A 242 1.52 4.26 -4.54
N TRP A 243 0.34 4.77 -4.17
CA TRP A 243 -0.95 4.45 -4.80
C TRP A 243 -1.92 5.62 -4.66
N HIS A 244 -3.16 5.51 -5.12
CA HIS A 244 -4.09 6.64 -5.08
C HIS A 244 -5.07 6.59 -3.91
N HIS A 245 -5.81 5.49 -3.73
CA HIS A 245 -6.94 5.44 -2.80
C HIS A 245 -6.53 5.49 -1.33
N HIS A 246 -7.31 6.22 -0.54
CA HIS A 246 -7.21 6.20 0.92
C HIS A 246 -7.77 4.88 1.50
N THR A 247 -7.28 4.49 2.67
CA THR A 247 -7.72 3.26 3.36
C THR A 247 -8.98 3.43 4.21
N ARG A 248 -9.33 4.67 4.55
CA ARG A 248 -10.51 5.01 5.33
C ARG A 248 -11.44 5.93 4.56
N GLY A 249 -12.73 5.62 4.56
CA GLY A 249 -13.79 6.44 4.01
C GLY A 249 -14.92 6.67 4.99
N LEU A 250 -15.90 7.49 4.62
CA LEU A 250 -17.14 7.61 5.35
C LEU A 250 -17.94 6.29 5.23
N PRO A 251 -18.74 5.91 6.24
CA PRO A 251 -19.49 4.64 6.22
C PRO A 251 -20.42 4.45 5.02
N ASN A 252 -20.85 5.55 4.39
CA ASN A 252 -21.71 5.55 3.20
C ASN A 252 -20.93 5.68 1.88
N GLN A 253 -19.61 5.71 1.92
CA GLN A 253 -18.72 5.76 0.76
C GLN A 253 -17.98 4.44 0.62
N SER A 254 -18.03 3.84 -0.58
CA SER A 254 -17.32 2.60 -0.88
C SER A 254 -16.08 2.83 -1.78
N ASN A 255 -15.53 4.05 -1.75
CA ASN A 255 -14.45 4.50 -2.63
C ASN A 255 -13.06 4.51 -1.97
N TYR A 256 -12.80 3.63 -1.02
CA TYR A 256 -11.51 3.50 -0.34
C TYR A 256 -10.84 2.15 -0.66
N LEU A 257 -9.54 2.05 -0.37
CA LEU A 257 -8.75 0.84 -0.56
C LEU A 257 -9.17 -0.24 0.43
N ASP A 258 -9.29 -1.47 -0.05
CA ASP A 258 -9.37 -2.64 0.82
C ASP A 258 -8.07 -2.76 1.64
N TYR A 259 -8.19 -2.73 2.98
CA TYR A 259 -7.05 -2.69 3.89
C TYR A 259 -6.33 -4.04 4.04
N THR A 260 -6.93 -5.15 3.58
CA THR A 260 -6.33 -6.49 3.72
C THR A 260 -4.96 -6.63 3.02
N ILE A 261 -4.70 -5.80 2.01
CA ILE A 261 -3.42 -5.77 1.31
C ILE A 261 -2.29 -5.15 2.15
N LEU A 262 -2.63 -4.34 3.17
CA LEU A 262 -1.63 -3.58 3.94
C LEU A 262 -0.72 -4.48 4.77
N ASP A 263 -1.25 -5.60 5.30
CA ASP A 263 -0.45 -6.62 6.00
C ASP A 263 0.68 -7.13 5.11
N ASN A 264 0.32 -7.49 3.88
CA ASN A 264 1.28 -7.99 2.91
C ASN A 264 2.33 -6.93 2.52
N MET A 265 1.95 -5.64 2.53
CA MET A 265 2.90 -4.55 2.26
C MET A 265 3.92 -4.41 3.39
N VAL A 266 3.48 -4.44 4.65
CA VAL A 266 4.36 -4.38 5.82
C VAL A 266 5.33 -5.57 5.84
N GLN A 267 4.85 -6.78 5.57
CA GLN A 267 5.69 -7.99 5.48
C GLN A 267 6.76 -7.88 4.39
N ASN A 268 6.49 -7.14 3.31
CA ASN A 268 7.45 -6.87 2.24
C ASN A 268 8.35 -5.64 2.51
N GLY A 269 8.33 -5.08 3.72
CA GLY A 269 9.22 -3.98 4.13
C GLY A 269 8.75 -2.59 3.73
N ILE A 270 7.48 -2.42 3.36
CA ILE A 270 6.88 -1.12 3.06
C ILE A 270 6.34 -0.54 4.37
N PHE A 271 7.04 0.42 4.97
CA PHE A 271 6.64 1.06 6.23
C PHE A 271 6.15 2.50 6.07
N VAL A 272 6.24 3.03 4.86
CA VAL A 272 5.71 4.35 4.47
C VAL A 272 5.01 4.22 3.13
N ALA A 273 3.89 4.92 2.99
CA ALA A 273 3.20 5.01 1.72
C ALA A 273 2.62 6.40 1.47
N LEU A 274 2.61 6.79 0.20
CA LEU A 274 2.12 8.06 -0.30
C LEU A 274 0.85 7.83 -1.12
N HIS A 275 -0.22 8.58 -0.81
CA HIS A 275 -1.49 8.44 -1.52
C HIS A 275 -2.23 9.79 -1.62
N GLY A 276 -3.37 9.81 -2.32
CA GLY A 276 -4.23 10.99 -2.50
C GLY A 276 -5.69 10.74 -2.18
N HIS A 277 -6.56 11.08 -3.12
CA HIS A 277 -8.00 10.78 -3.15
C HIS A 277 -8.90 11.63 -2.24
N GLN A 278 -8.44 12.02 -1.06
CA GLN A 278 -9.27 12.78 -0.12
C GLN A 278 -9.07 14.31 -0.20
N HIS A 279 -8.17 14.78 -1.04
CA HIS A 279 -7.83 16.19 -1.22
C HIS A 279 -7.38 16.89 0.09
N ILE A 280 -6.84 16.13 1.04
CA ILE A 280 -6.35 16.63 2.31
C ILE A 280 -4.94 16.08 2.56
N SER A 281 -4.01 17.01 2.91
CA SER A 281 -2.73 16.60 3.48
C SER A 281 -2.95 15.96 4.84
N GLY A 282 -2.44 14.77 5.04
CA GLY A 282 -2.63 14.04 6.28
C GLY A 282 -1.59 12.98 6.51
N MET A 283 -1.57 12.45 7.74
CA MET A 283 -0.76 11.30 8.09
C MET A 283 -1.49 10.43 9.11
N ILE A 284 -1.50 9.13 8.85
CA ILE A 284 -2.17 8.14 9.68
C ILE A 284 -1.22 6.95 9.90
N ASN A 285 -1.14 6.48 11.12
CA ASN A 285 -0.49 5.21 11.45
C ASN A 285 -1.57 4.13 11.43
N GLU A 286 -1.65 3.35 10.35
CA GLU A 286 -2.78 2.44 10.13
C GLU A 286 -2.50 1.04 10.62
N HIS A 287 -1.30 0.54 10.45
CA HIS A 287 -1.07 -0.89 10.63
C HIS A 287 0.07 -1.13 11.60
N LYS A 288 -0.18 -1.99 12.57
CA LYS A 288 0.83 -2.49 13.49
C LYS A 288 0.88 -4.01 13.32
N ASP A 289 1.97 -4.51 12.78
CA ASP A 289 2.27 -5.93 12.88
C ASP A 289 2.61 -6.25 14.33
N VAL A 290 1.76 -7.03 14.97
CA VAL A 290 1.91 -7.42 16.38
C VAL A 290 3.20 -8.20 16.62
N SER A 291 3.72 -8.87 15.58
CA SER A 291 4.94 -9.69 15.67
C SER A 291 6.23 -8.87 15.57
N SER A 292 6.22 -7.68 14.96
CA SER A 292 7.42 -6.94 14.63
C SER A 292 7.44 -5.49 15.11
N ASP A 293 6.44 -5.01 15.85
CA ASP A 293 6.23 -3.59 16.18
C ASP A 293 6.24 -2.64 14.94
N ALA A 294 6.29 -3.22 13.73
CA ALA A 294 6.31 -2.47 12.48
C ALA A 294 4.99 -1.74 12.26
N LYS A 295 5.08 -0.48 11.82
CA LYS A 295 3.92 0.37 11.54
C LYS A 295 3.98 0.84 10.09
N LEU A 296 2.84 0.80 9.40
CA LEU A 296 2.68 1.46 8.13
C LEU A 296 2.22 2.90 8.34
N ASN A 297 3.03 3.84 7.89
CA ASN A 297 2.73 5.26 7.93
C ASN A 297 2.15 5.67 6.59
N LEU A 298 0.88 6.04 6.56
CA LEU A 298 0.18 6.50 5.36
C LEU A 298 0.18 8.03 5.32
N ILE A 299 0.70 8.61 4.25
CA ILE A 299 0.79 10.05 4.04
C ILE A 299 -0.07 10.42 2.84
N SER A 300 -1.13 11.20 3.08
CA SER A 300 -1.98 11.73 2.01
C SER A 300 -1.52 13.10 1.56
N ALA A 301 -1.60 13.36 0.25
CA ALA A 301 -1.48 14.71 -0.30
C ALA A 301 -2.86 15.33 -0.50
N GLY A 302 -2.93 16.66 -0.39
CA GLY A 302 -4.06 17.43 -0.88
C GLY A 302 -3.96 17.67 -2.38
N THR A 303 -4.85 18.51 -2.91
CA THR A 303 -4.82 18.96 -4.31
C THR A 303 -4.20 20.35 -4.44
N VAL A 304 -3.37 20.55 -5.44
CA VAL A 304 -2.80 21.89 -5.77
C VAL A 304 -3.76 22.74 -6.59
N TYR A 305 -4.82 22.14 -7.11
CA TYR A 305 -5.86 22.82 -7.88
C TYR A 305 -7.22 22.21 -7.60
N GLY A 306 -8.15 23.03 -7.16
CA GLY A 306 -9.52 22.64 -6.89
C GLY A 306 -10.36 23.88 -6.57
N ASN A 307 -11.64 23.77 -6.76
CA ASN A 307 -12.59 24.78 -6.33
C ASN A 307 -13.23 24.39 -4.99
N LYS A 308 -14.05 25.28 -4.40
CA LYS A 308 -14.73 25.06 -3.11
C LYS A 308 -15.61 23.79 -3.04
N ARG A 309 -15.97 23.18 -4.18
CA ARG A 309 -16.80 21.98 -4.21
C ARG A 309 -15.96 20.70 -4.19
N ASP A 310 -14.70 20.79 -4.61
CA ASP A 310 -13.79 19.66 -4.75
C ASP A 310 -12.94 19.45 -3.49
N ILE A 311 -12.74 20.54 -2.73
CA ILE A 311 -11.92 20.54 -1.52
C ILE A 311 -12.85 20.46 -0.30
N PRO A 312 -12.54 19.62 0.69
CA PRO A 312 -13.34 19.50 1.90
C PRO A 312 -13.52 20.86 2.63
N PRO A 313 -14.67 21.06 3.31
CA PRO A 313 -14.91 22.31 4.05
C PRO A 313 -13.78 22.66 5.03
N ALA A 314 -13.39 23.92 5.06
CA ALA A 314 -12.31 24.47 5.88
C ALA A 314 -10.90 23.97 5.52
N ILE A 315 -10.72 23.37 4.36
CA ILE A 315 -9.42 23.00 3.76
C ILE A 315 -9.20 23.91 2.54
N SER A 316 -7.94 24.23 2.26
CA SER A 316 -7.50 24.94 1.05
C SER A 316 -6.73 24.00 0.12
N ARG A 317 -6.19 24.52 -0.99
CA ARG A 317 -5.25 23.76 -1.84
C ARG A 317 -4.02 23.42 -1.02
N GLN A 318 -3.53 22.19 -1.15
CA GLN A 318 -2.40 21.70 -0.36
C GLN A 318 -1.48 20.81 -1.19
N TYR A 319 -0.20 20.79 -0.83
CA TYR A 319 0.76 19.78 -1.23
C TYR A 319 1.73 19.49 -0.08
N ASN A 320 2.51 18.43 -0.20
CA ASN A 320 3.46 18.03 0.83
C ASN A 320 4.90 18.21 0.39
N ILE A 321 5.76 18.55 1.34
CA ILE A 321 7.21 18.40 1.25
C ILE A 321 7.59 17.36 2.29
N LEU A 322 8.30 16.31 1.85
CA LEU A 322 8.85 15.27 2.72
C LEU A 322 10.36 15.45 2.74
N VAL A 323 10.92 15.76 3.90
CA VAL A 323 12.37 15.79 4.12
C VAL A 323 12.78 14.41 4.59
N VAL A 324 13.60 13.75 3.79
CA VAL A 324 14.13 12.40 4.06
C VAL A 324 15.56 12.55 4.51
N ASP A 325 15.88 12.08 5.70
CA ASP A 325 17.25 11.97 6.21
C ASP A 325 17.60 10.51 6.43
N MET A 326 18.56 10.03 5.63
CA MET A 326 19.06 8.66 5.63
C MET A 326 20.39 8.61 6.36
N ASN A 327 20.43 7.97 7.50
CA ASN A 327 21.68 7.58 8.15
C ASN A 327 21.91 6.05 8.02
N SER A 328 22.93 5.49 8.66
CA SER A 328 23.28 4.08 8.51
C SER A 328 22.33 3.10 9.21
N GLU A 329 21.54 3.56 10.16
CA GLU A 329 20.71 2.69 11.00
C GLU A 329 19.23 3.07 10.98
N GLU A 330 18.93 4.33 10.69
CA GLU A 330 17.57 4.87 10.71
C GLU A 330 17.32 5.81 9.55
N CYS A 331 16.09 5.82 9.07
CA CYS A 331 15.56 6.84 8.20
C CYS A 331 14.58 7.71 8.97
N SER A 332 14.74 9.02 8.93
CA SER A 332 13.69 9.92 9.38
C SER A 332 13.04 10.61 8.19
N ILE A 333 11.71 10.71 8.25
CA ILE A 333 10.92 11.45 7.27
C ILE A 333 10.15 12.52 8.03
N GLU A 334 10.36 13.79 7.68
CA GLU A 334 9.58 14.88 8.20
C GLU A 334 8.63 15.41 7.13
N LEU A 335 7.34 15.33 7.42
CA LEU A 335 6.26 15.83 6.59
C LEU A 335 6.00 17.30 6.90
N TYR A 336 6.02 18.15 5.88
CA TYR A 336 5.55 19.53 5.91
C TYR A 336 4.36 19.67 4.97
N SER A 337 3.21 20.08 5.50
CA SER A 337 2.07 20.47 4.68
C SER A 337 2.24 21.92 4.22
N ARG A 338 2.01 22.18 2.94
CA ARG A 338 1.96 23.53 2.37
C ARG A 338 0.53 23.80 1.93
N GLU A 339 0.00 24.94 2.31
CA GLU A 339 -1.40 25.32 2.10
C GLU A 339 -1.52 26.69 1.44
N ASP A 340 -2.50 26.83 0.54
CA ASP A 340 -2.79 28.11 -0.11
C ASP A 340 -3.53 29.05 0.85
N ALA A 341 -2.90 30.16 1.19
CA ALA A 341 -3.44 31.20 2.07
C ALA A 341 -4.42 32.18 1.38
N THR A 342 -4.65 32.05 0.06
CA THR A 342 -5.42 33.03 -0.74
C THR A 342 -6.91 32.77 -0.84
N ALA A 343 -7.46 31.81 -0.07
CA ALA A 343 -8.86 31.40 -0.18
C ALA A 343 -9.28 30.98 -1.60
N LEU A 344 -8.39 30.27 -2.32
CA LEU A 344 -8.60 29.72 -3.66
C LEU A 344 -8.62 30.77 -4.80
N ASN A 345 -7.85 31.83 -4.68
CA ASN A 345 -7.61 32.75 -5.79
C ASN A 345 -6.84 32.05 -6.93
N GLU A 346 -6.78 32.67 -8.12
CA GLU A 346 -6.14 32.08 -9.30
C GLU A 346 -4.68 31.73 -9.06
N MET A 347 -3.91 32.60 -8.42
CA MET A 347 -2.52 32.35 -8.03
C MET A 347 -2.46 31.96 -6.54
N PRO A 348 -2.08 30.73 -6.22
CA PRO A 348 -1.86 30.30 -4.82
C PRO A 348 -0.73 31.08 -4.15
N ALA A 349 -0.89 31.39 -2.85
CA ALA A 349 0.21 31.84 -2.01
C ALA A 349 0.46 30.74 -0.96
N TRP A 350 1.52 29.97 -1.18
CA TRP A 350 1.83 28.84 -0.31
C TRP A 350 2.36 29.32 1.06
N ASP A 351 1.80 28.77 2.13
CA ASP A 351 2.24 28.99 3.50
C ASP A 351 2.22 27.67 4.29
N ARG A 352 2.51 27.72 5.57
CA ARG A 352 2.45 26.57 6.46
C ARG A 352 1.02 26.06 6.54
N GLY A 353 0.80 24.86 6.02
CA GLY A 353 -0.47 24.15 6.12
C GLY A 353 -0.54 23.29 7.38
N THR A 354 -1.74 22.77 7.66
CA THR A 354 -1.96 21.82 8.74
C THR A 354 -2.00 20.39 8.22
N ILE A 355 -1.61 19.43 9.05
CA ILE A 355 -1.64 18.01 8.74
C ILE A 355 -2.98 17.44 9.19
N GLY A 356 -3.85 17.11 8.23
CA GLY A 356 -5.22 16.67 8.49
C GLY A 356 -6.01 17.73 9.26
N ARG A 357 -6.70 17.30 10.31
CA ARG A 357 -7.44 18.18 11.22
C ARG A 357 -6.64 18.55 12.49
N SER A 358 -5.33 18.31 12.49
CA SER A 358 -4.47 18.65 13.61
C SER A 358 -3.99 20.11 13.49
N LEU A 359 -3.49 20.68 14.58
CA LEU A 359 -2.83 21.98 14.55
C LEU A 359 -1.33 21.88 14.20
N LYS A 360 -0.83 20.68 13.90
CA LYS A 360 0.57 20.45 13.54
C LYS A 360 0.81 20.84 12.09
N THR A 361 1.88 21.58 11.86
CA THR A 361 2.33 21.99 10.52
C THR A 361 3.47 21.10 9.99
N SER A 362 4.12 20.33 10.87
CA SER A 362 5.06 19.28 10.50
C SER A 362 4.90 18.06 11.42
N HIS A 363 5.35 16.90 10.93
CA HIS A 363 5.39 15.67 11.71
C HIS A 363 6.54 14.78 11.25
N LYS A 364 7.38 14.38 12.20
CA LYS A 364 8.54 13.52 11.96
C LYS A 364 8.24 12.10 12.36
N ILE A 365 8.60 11.14 11.50
CA ILE A 365 8.60 9.71 11.76
C ILE A 365 10.01 9.15 11.60
N THR A 366 10.30 8.10 12.36
CA THR A 366 11.56 7.36 12.23
C THR A 366 11.24 5.92 11.83
N ILE A 367 11.99 5.42 10.85
CA ILE A 367 11.83 4.09 10.28
C ILE A 367 13.17 3.37 10.45
N PRO A 368 13.21 2.22 11.12
CA PRO A 368 14.43 1.44 11.21
C PRO A 368 14.82 0.94 9.81
N ILE A 369 16.09 1.12 9.44
CA ILE A 369 16.69 0.52 8.24
C ILE A 369 17.46 -0.70 8.73
N THR A 370 17.13 -1.87 8.20
CA THR A 370 17.87 -3.07 8.55
C THR A 370 19.26 -3.03 7.89
N PRO A 371 20.36 -3.03 8.65
CA PRO A 371 21.71 -3.02 8.06
C PRO A 371 21.94 -4.23 7.15
N HIS A 372 22.68 -4.05 6.07
CA HIS A 372 22.98 -5.09 5.06
C HIS A 372 23.52 -6.40 5.67
N LEU A 373 24.35 -6.32 6.71
CA LEU A 373 24.93 -7.50 7.39
C LEU A 373 23.86 -8.35 8.11
N VAL A 374 22.86 -7.70 8.74
CA VAL A 374 21.74 -8.42 9.38
C VAL A 374 20.85 -9.11 8.36
N LEU A 375 20.67 -8.46 7.20
CA LEU A 375 19.90 -9.02 6.08
C LEU A 375 20.59 -10.24 5.45
N GLU A 376 21.92 -10.23 5.29
CA GLU A 376 22.66 -11.39 4.80
C GLU A 376 22.51 -12.60 5.74
N GLU A 377 22.53 -12.38 7.05
CA GLU A 377 22.31 -13.44 8.03
C GLU A 377 20.86 -13.97 8.02
N GLU A 378 19.87 -13.08 7.90
CA GLU A 378 18.46 -13.46 7.78
C GLU A 378 18.19 -14.20 6.46
N GLU A 379 18.73 -13.73 5.35
CA GLU A 379 18.60 -14.38 4.03
C GLU A 379 19.26 -15.76 4.03
N LYS A 380 20.43 -15.88 4.60
CA LYS A 380 21.11 -17.16 4.78
C LYS A 380 20.27 -18.11 5.63
N LEU A 381 19.75 -17.64 6.77
CA LEU A 381 18.87 -18.43 7.63
C LEU A 381 17.61 -18.89 6.88
N GLN A 382 16.97 -18.01 6.12
CA GLN A 382 15.79 -18.36 5.33
C GLN A 382 16.12 -19.40 4.25
N ASN A 383 17.26 -19.27 3.58
CA ASN A 383 17.74 -20.24 2.60
C ASN A 383 18.03 -21.60 3.25
N ASP A 384 18.68 -21.62 4.41
CA ASP A 384 18.94 -22.85 5.17
C ASP A 384 17.62 -23.56 5.56
N ILE A 385 16.64 -22.81 6.06
CA ILE A 385 15.30 -23.33 6.37
C ILE A 385 14.62 -23.90 5.13
N ASN A 386 14.66 -23.18 4.00
CA ASN A 386 14.07 -23.64 2.75
C ASN A 386 14.72 -24.93 2.25
N GLN A 387 16.05 -25.06 2.35
CA GLN A 387 16.76 -26.29 2.01
C GLN A 387 16.35 -27.46 2.88
N ILE A 388 16.20 -27.25 4.18
CA ILE A 388 15.72 -28.28 5.11
C ILE A 388 14.29 -28.73 4.74
N ASN A 389 13.39 -27.77 4.46
CA ASN A 389 12.04 -28.08 4.03
C ASN A 389 11.99 -28.91 2.73
N LEU A 390 12.82 -28.57 1.74
CA LEU A 390 12.95 -29.35 0.51
C LEU A 390 13.49 -30.76 0.75
N GLN A 391 14.40 -30.93 1.74
CA GLN A 391 14.89 -32.26 2.12
C GLN A 391 13.81 -33.08 2.82
N ILE A 392 12.99 -32.44 3.68
CA ILE A 392 11.84 -33.09 4.32
C ILE A 392 10.84 -33.57 3.27
N GLU A 393 10.49 -32.73 2.31
CA GLU A 393 9.57 -33.08 1.23
C GLU A 393 10.05 -34.28 0.39
N LYS A 394 11.36 -34.35 0.13
CA LYS A 394 11.96 -35.45 -0.65
C LYS A 394 12.11 -36.75 0.15
N SER A 395 12.43 -36.66 1.42
CA SER A 395 12.74 -37.83 2.26
C SER A 395 11.56 -38.35 3.08
N GLY A 396 10.56 -37.52 3.32
CA GLY A 396 9.47 -37.77 4.26
C GLY A 396 9.89 -37.84 5.74
N ASN A 397 11.15 -37.52 6.05
CA ASN A 397 11.70 -37.66 7.41
C ASN A 397 11.60 -36.35 8.19
N LEU A 398 10.44 -36.12 8.81
CA LEU A 398 10.13 -34.94 9.60
C LEU A 398 11.04 -34.80 10.83
N GLU A 399 11.34 -35.90 11.55
CA GLU A 399 12.16 -35.84 12.78
C GLU A 399 13.59 -35.36 12.49
N SER A 400 14.21 -35.85 11.42
CA SER A 400 15.53 -35.37 10.99
C SER A 400 15.51 -33.90 10.58
N GLY A 401 14.42 -33.46 9.96
CA GLY A 401 14.24 -32.04 9.58
C GLY A 401 14.12 -31.15 10.82
N ILE A 402 13.36 -31.58 11.82
CA ILE A 402 13.24 -30.86 13.09
C ILE A 402 14.60 -30.72 13.77
N ASP A 403 15.42 -31.81 13.80
CA ASP A 403 16.76 -31.75 14.37
C ASP A 403 17.67 -30.76 13.65
N GLN A 404 17.59 -30.70 12.33
CA GLN A 404 18.33 -29.73 11.52
C GLN A 404 17.86 -28.29 11.75
N LEU A 405 16.55 -28.07 11.87
CA LEU A 405 16.01 -26.73 12.20
C LEU A 405 16.48 -26.29 13.60
N ILE A 406 16.43 -27.16 14.59
CA ILE A 406 16.91 -26.86 15.96
C ILE A 406 18.39 -26.47 15.95
N ALA A 407 19.21 -27.12 15.11
CA ALA A 407 20.63 -26.81 14.98
C ALA A 407 20.91 -25.40 14.40
N LEU A 408 19.94 -24.77 13.72
CA LEU A 408 20.03 -23.38 13.27
C LEU A 408 19.87 -22.35 14.42
N GLY A 409 19.39 -22.77 15.58
CA GLY A 409 19.27 -21.96 16.79
C GLY A 409 17.84 -21.62 17.18
N MET A 410 17.37 -22.18 18.30
CA MET A 410 16.02 -21.96 18.85
C MET A 410 15.83 -20.55 19.46
N GLU A 411 16.88 -19.77 19.61
CA GLU A 411 16.81 -18.35 20.00
C GLU A 411 16.27 -17.45 18.88
N LYS A 412 16.29 -17.95 17.62
CA LYS A 412 15.80 -17.22 16.45
C LYS A 412 14.30 -17.42 16.29
N PRO A 413 13.47 -16.34 16.25
CA PRO A 413 12.01 -16.46 16.17
C PRO A 413 11.53 -17.25 14.95
N LEU A 414 12.20 -17.09 13.79
CA LEU A 414 11.85 -17.79 12.56
C LEU A 414 12.06 -19.31 12.71
N VAL A 415 13.18 -19.74 13.31
CA VAL A 415 13.46 -21.16 13.55
C VAL A 415 12.42 -21.74 14.52
N ARG A 416 12.11 -21.04 15.60
CA ARG A 416 11.08 -21.47 16.57
C ARG A 416 9.73 -21.71 15.87
N LYS A 417 9.33 -20.79 14.99
CA LYS A 417 8.07 -20.91 14.23
C LYS A 417 8.06 -22.20 13.40
N PHE A 418 9.09 -22.44 12.61
CA PHE A 418 9.15 -23.63 11.74
C PHE A 418 9.24 -24.93 12.56
N VAL A 419 10.00 -24.96 13.65
CA VAL A 419 10.07 -26.11 14.55
C VAL A 419 8.69 -26.40 15.18
N LEU A 420 7.97 -25.36 15.60
CA LEU A 420 6.61 -25.49 16.14
C LEU A 420 5.66 -26.12 15.10
N GLU A 421 5.63 -25.59 13.88
CA GLU A 421 4.79 -26.08 12.78
C GLU A 421 5.12 -27.55 12.43
N MET A 422 6.40 -27.91 12.42
CA MET A 422 6.82 -29.29 12.13
C MET A 422 6.45 -30.25 13.26
N LEU A 423 6.62 -29.86 14.52
CA LEU A 423 6.23 -30.67 15.68
C LEU A 423 4.72 -30.90 15.72
N GLN A 424 3.92 -29.93 15.35
CA GLN A 424 2.46 -30.08 15.25
C GLN A 424 2.07 -31.15 14.21
N ARG A 425 2.87 -31.34 13.14
CA ARG A 425 2.64 -32.37 12.11
C ARG A 425 3.06 -33.77 12.57
N THR A 426 3.96 -33.88 13.53
CA THR A 426 4.45 -35.18 14.01
C THR A 426 3.65 -35.73 15.18
N ASP A 427 2.73 -34.97 15.78
CA ASP A 427 2.03 -35.31 17.03
C ASP A 427 3.00 -35.65 18.20
N ASN A 428 4.27 -35.18 18.13
CA ASN A 428 5.27 -35.45 19.16
C ASN A 428 5.11 -34.47 20.33
N HIS A 429 4.05 -34.69 21.11
CA HIS A 429 3.68 -33.80 22.21
C HIS A 429 4.74 -33.71 23.32
N ILE A 430 5.50 -34.79 23.56
CA ILE A 430 6.55 -34.79 24.59
C ILE A 430 7.67 -33.83 24.17
N ARG A 431 8.10 -33.93 22.91
CA ARG A 431 9.15 -33.07 22.38
C ARG A 431 8.69 -31.60 22.29
N MET A 432 7.40 -31.38 21.98
CA MET A 432 6.78 -30.07 22.01
C MET A 432 6.91 -29.42 23.39
N ILE A 433 6.52 -30.11 24.45
CA ILE A 433 6.58 -29.61 25.82
C ILE A 433 8.04 -29.32 26.25
N GLN A 434 8.99 -30.17 25.83
CA GLN A 434 10.41 -29.97 26.16
C GLN A 434 11.02 -28.75 25.49
N LEU A 435 10.80 -28.57 24.19
CA LEU A 435 11.42 -27.50 23.41
C LEU A 435 10.79 -26.12 23.63
N PHE A 436 9.50 -26.09 23.95
CA PHE A 436 8.75 -24.85 24.16
C PHE A 436 8.34 -24.65 25.63
N SER A 437 9.09 -25.21 26.57
CA SER A 437 8.82 -25.10 28.03
C SER A 437 8.73 -23.66 28.55
N ASP A 438 9.26 -22.68 27.79
CA ASP A 438 9.16 -21.25 28.03
C ASP A 438 8.59 -20.59 26.72
N PRO A 439 7.26 -20.53 26.60
CA PRO A 439 6.61 -19.98 25.39
C PRO A 439 6.80 -18.48 25.29
N GLN A 440 7.25 -18.01 24.12
CA GLN A 440 7.53 -16.61 23.83
C GLN A 440 6.32 -15.87 23.24
N ASN A 441 5.29 -16.61 22.80
CA ASN A 441 4.07 -16.04 22.18
C ASN A 441 2.85 -16.94 22.44
N ILE A 442 1.69 -16.42 22.08
CA ILE A 442 0.40 -17.10 22.28
C ILE A 442 0.33 -18.42 21.50
N ALA A 443 0.85 -18.50 20.28
CA ALA A 443 0.81 -19.72 19.48
C ALA A 443 1.61 -20.86 20.12
N GLU A 444 2.79 -20.56 20.66
CA GLU A 444 3.58 -21.52 21.41
C GLU A 444 2.86 -21.97 22.68
N ALA A 445 2.28 -21.01 23.43
CA ALA A 445 1.52 -21.32 24.65
C ALA A 445 0.35 -22.25 24.35
N MET A 446 -0.40 -22.01 23.28
CA MET A 446 -1.52 -22.87 22.84
C MET A 446 -1.05 -24.30 22.52
N ALA A 447 0.03 -24.43 21.75
CA ALA A 447 0.56 -25.74 21.37
C ALA A 447 1.02 -26.56 22.59
N ILE A 448 1.61 -25.89 23.58
CA ILE A 448 2.02 -26.57 24.83
C ILE A 448 0.79 -26.92 25.68
N PHE A 449 -0.20 -26.05 25.80
CA PHE A 449 -1.46 -26.39 26.48
C PHE A 449 -2.10 -27.63 25.85
N GLU A 450 -2.27 -27.67 24.54
CA GLU A 450 -2.84 -28.80 23.83
C GLU A 450 -2.03 -30.10 24.09
N SER A 451 -0.71 -30.01 23.93
CA SER A 451 0.19 -31.13 24.17
C SER A 451 0.14 -31.62 25.60
N SER A 452 0.09 -30.72 26.59
CA SER A 452 0.06 -31.06 28.01
C SER A 452 -1.30 -31.59 28.46
N ILE A 453 -2.39 -31.12 27.90
CA ILE A 453 -3.75 -31.65 28.12
C ILE A 453 -3.82 -33.09 27.62
N ARG A 454 -3.38 -33.35 26.37
CA ARG A 454 -3.35 -34.69 25.77
C ARG A 454 -2.49 -35.67 26.58
N ASN A 455 -1.33 -35.24 27.07
CA ASN A 455 -0.44 -36.07 27.87
C ASN A 455 -0.78 -36.10 29.36
N LYS A 456 -1.81 -35.36 29.79
CA LYS A 456 -2.19 -35.21 31.22
C LYS A 456 -1.02 -34.71 32.09
N ASP A 457 -0.16 -33.87 31.54
CA ASP A 457 1.00 -33.32 32.26
C ASP A 457 0.57 -32.15 33.15
N ARG A 458 0.12 -32.51 34.35
CA ARG A 458 -0.36 -31.56 35.37
C ARG A 458 0.69 -30.52 35.74
N SER A 459 1.97 -30.90 35.77
CA SER A 459 3.06 -30.02 36.18
C SER A 459 3.27 -28.86 35.20
N THR A 460 3.26 -29.16 33.91
CA THR A 460 3.38 -28.16 32.84
C THR A 460 2.13 -27.29 32.77
N LEU A 461 0.93 -27.86 32.90
CA LEU A 461 -0.32 -27.09 32.89
C LEU A 461 -0.36 -26.06 34.04
N ILE A 462 0.09 -26.41 35.24
CA ILE A 462 0.16 -25.46 36.37
C ILE A 462 1.15 -24.34 36.07
N LYS A 463 2.32 -24.66 35.50
CA LYS A 463 3.30 -23.63 35.11
C LYS A 463 2.73 -22.68 34.07
N LEU A 464 2.13 -23.19 32.97
CA LEU A 464 1.56 -22.40 31.90
C LEU A 464 0.49 -21.42 32.38
N MET A 465 -0.43 -21.87 33.25
CA MET A 465 -1.46 -21.01 33.81
C MET A 465 -0.91 -19.85 34.66
N ASN A 466 0.33 -19.95 35.09
CA ASN A 466 1.00 -18.92 35.89
C ASN A 466 1.83 -17.94 35.09
N LEU A 467 2.03 -18.17 33.80
CA LEU A 467 2.75 -17.25 32.90
C LEU A 467 1.99 -15.95 32.69
N ASP A 468 2.70 -14.83 32.64
CA ASP A 468 2.12 -13.52 32.49
C ASP A 468 1.39 -13.41 31.12
N ILE A 469 1.96 -13.97 30.04
CA ILE A 469 1.35 -14.01 28.71
C ILE A 469 -0.03 -14.71 28.71
N VAL A 470 -0.22 -15.70 29.57
CA VAL A 470 -1.49 -16.42 29.71
C VAL A 470 -2.46 -15.67 30.64
N LYS A 471 -1.97 -15.05 31.71
CA LYS A 471 -2.80 -14.29 32.66
C LYS A 471 -3.34 -12.99 32.07
N THR A 472 -2.55 -12.33 31.24
CA THR A 472 -2.90 -11.00 30.68
C THR A 472 -3.62 -11.03 29.35
N THR A 473 -3.63 -12.19 28.67
CA THR A 473 -4.24 -12.32 27.35
C THR A 473 -5.77 -12.18 27.38
N THR A 474 -6.31 -11.53 26.37
CA THR A 474 -7.75 -11.48 26.09
C THR A 474 -8.21 -12.57 25.13
N ASP A 475 -7.29 -13.35 24.57
CA ASP A 475 -7.55 -14.40 23.58
C ASP A 475 -8.51 -15.47 24.13
N ALA A 476 -9.61 -15.70 23.37
CA ALA A 476 -10.66 -16.62 23.79
C ALA A 476 -10.22 -18.08 23.76
N SER A 477 -9.32 -18.43 22.85
CA SER A 477 -8.81 -19.80 22.68
C SER A 477 -7.94 -20.20 23.89
N ILE A 478 -7.04 -19.31 24.32
CA ILE A 478 -6.25 -19.54 25.54
C ILE A 478 -7.15 -19.66 26.77
N LYS A 479 -8.18 -18.80 26.91
CA LYS A 479 -9.12 -18.88 28.02
C LYS A 479 -9.88 -20.21 28.05
N SER A 480 -10.26 -20.73 26.88
CA SER A 480 -10.89 -22.05 26.75
C SER A 480 -9.92 -23.17 27.19
N MET A 481 -8.66 -23.12 26.73
CA MET A 481 -7.64 -24.10 27.11
C MET A 481 -7.31 -24.06 28.59
N VAL A 482 -7.27 -22.90 29.22
CA VAL A 482 -7.12 -22.77 30.70
C VAL A 482 -8.29 -23.41 31.43
N ALA A 483 -9.52 -23.29 30.92
CA ALA A 483 -10.67 -23.94 31.52
C ALA A 483 -10.58 -25.48 31.39
N GLU A 484 -10.17 -25.98 30.25
CA GLU A 484 -9.95 -27.42 30.01
C GLU A 484 -8.81 -27.96 30.85
N ALA A 485 -7.68 -27.24 30.93
CA ALA A 485 -6.53 -27.61 31.77
C ALA A 485 -6.91 -27.76 33.24
N LYS A 486 -7.78 -26.90 33.78
CA LYS A 486 -8.29 -27.04 35.17
C LYS A 486 -9.01 -28.35 35.39
N LEU A 487 -9.74 -28.89 34.40
CA LEU A 487 -10.40 -30.21 34.52
C LEU A 487 -9.40 -31.37 34.52
N VAL A 488 -8.24 -31.22 33.90
CA VAL A 488 -7.17 -32.22 33.87
C VAL A 488 -6.34 -32.23 35.17
N ILE A 489 -6.27 -31.07 35.82
CA ILE A 489 -5.48 -30.91 37.07
C ILE A 489 -6.24 -31.46 38.27
N ILE A 490 -7.57 -31.41 38.30
CA ILE A 490 -8.43 -32.03 39.32
C ILE A 490 -8.31 -33.55 39.22
#